data_3e15448300490de8ab3742321b1f6d05
#
_entry.id   3e15448300490de8ab3742321b1f6d05
#
_cell.length_a   1.000
_cell.length_b   1.000
_cell.length_c   1.000
_cell.angle_alpha   90.00
_cell.angle_beta   90.00
_cell.angle_gamma   90.00
#
_symmetry.space_group_name_H-M   'P 1'
#
loop_
_entity.id
_entity.type
_entity.pdbx_description
1 polymer ?
#
loop_
_entity_poly.entity_id
_entity_poly.type
_entity_poly.pdbx_seq_one_letter_code
_entity_poly.pdbx_strand_id
1 'polypeptide(L)'
;MKNKGTIGVTTGDIFPVIKKFLYSDHEIFLRELISNAVDATQKLKALAAKGDFKGEMGDLTIRVSSDKDKSMITVSDRGIGMTEEEVEKYINQIAFSSAGEFLEKYKDQENNIIGHFGLGFYSSFMVAKKVEIVTKSWKEGAQAVRWTCKGTPEYTMEPTDKQDRGTDIILHLYAEYQSYAQESKINELLNKYCSVLPVEIAFGKEKEWKDGKEVVLDKDRIINDVTPLWTKKPVDLKDEDYKAFYEKLYPLAEEPLFWIHLNVDYPFKLTGVLYFPRIKDKLEVTRNKIRLYCNQVFVTDNVESIVPDFLTLLHGVIDSPDIPLNVSRSYLQSDSNVKKISAHITRKVADRLEEIFKNDRPSLEEKWDNLKLFIEYGMLTEEKFYDRALKFALLKNTDGKYLSFEEYATLIESNQKDKDKKLVYLYATNTEEQFAYIGVAKDKGYDVLLLDSPLCAHFVNLLESKMKDVRFVRIDSDTPEKLIPKEDIAKPDISEDEEKALRELFQEVLPKEATFTVAFENMGSQQLPVVITRGEWMRRYREMSALGGGMNFMGTMPESYNLVVNFEHPLVQRIRETKDRNLVSQICDLALLANNLLKGEALSTFIKRSVDIIQ
;
A
#
# COMPACT_ATOMS: atom_id res chain seq x y z
N MET A 1 44.96 -0.43 -37.74
CA MET A 1 44.01 -1.48 -38.18
C MET A 1 42.92 -1.59 -37.12
N LYS A 2 41.63 -1.39 -37.46
CA LYS A 2 40.52 -1.68 -36.54
C LYS A 2 40.27 -3.16 -36.58
N ASN A 3 40.59 -3.88 -35.50
CA ASN A 3 40.16 -5.27 -35.35
C ASN A 3 38.65 -5.31 -35.10
N LYS A 4 37.90 -5.92 -36.01
CA LYS A 4 36.51 -6.29 -35.81
C LYS A 4 36.49 -7.77 -35.39
N GLY A 5 35.88 -8.02 -34.24
CA GLY A 5 35.62 -9.38 -33.74
C GLY A 5 34.15 -9.51 -33.31
N THR A 6 33.63 -10.72 -33.27
CA THR A 6 32.32 -11.05 -32.70
C THR A 6 32.52 -11.53 -31.28
N ILE A 7 31.62 -11.09 -30.36
CA ILE A 7 31.60 -11.62 -29.00
C ILE A 7 30.95 -13.01 -29.07
N GLY A 8 31.67 -14.04 -28.65
CA GLY A 8 31.16 -15.41 -28.58
C GLY A 8 30.80 -15.79 -27.14
N VAL A 9 29.79 -16.62 -26.97
CA VAL A 9 29.41 -17.22 -25.68
C VAL A 9 29.70 -18.71 -25.75
N THR A 10 30.45 -19.21 -24.79
CA THR A 10 30.73 -20.66 -24.67
C THR A 10 29.52 -21.31 -23.98
N THR A 11 28.87 -22.27 -24.63
CA THR A 11 27.66 -22.93 -24.12
C THR A 11 27.87 -23.62 -22.76
N GLY A 12 29.12 -24.02 -22.44
CA GLY A 12 29.47 -24.63 -21.15
C GLY A 12 29.32 -23.70 -19.94
N ASP A 13 29.46 -22.40 -20.15
CA ASP A 13 29.40 -21.39 -19.06
C ASP A 13 28.00 -20.86 -18.80
N ILE A 14 27.04 -21.07 -19.72
CA ILE A 14 25.74 -20.45 -19.65
C ILE A 14 24.80 -21.16 -18.65
N PHE A 15 24.86 -22.48 -18.51
CA PHE A 15 24.05 -23.22 -17.53
C PHE A 15 24.36 -22.82 -16.08
N PRO A 16 25.63 -22.66 -15.65
CA PRO A 16 25.97 -22.12 -14.33
C PRO A 16 25.45 -20.70 -14.12
N VAL A 17 25.47 -19.85 -15.17
CA VAL A 17 24.92 -18.48 -15.10
C VAL A 17 23.42 -18.50 -14.93
N ILE A 18 22.70 -19.31 -15.69
CA ILE A 18 21.25 -19.48 -15.56
C ILE A 18 20.88 -19.97 -14.16
N LYS A 19 21.57 -21.00 -13.67
CA LYS A 19 21.31 -21.59 -12.35
C LYS A 19 21.57 -20.65 -11.18
N LYS A 20 22.58 -19.76 -11.27
CA LYS A 20 23.02 -18.92 -10.14
C LYS A 20 22.52 -17.47 -10.18
N PHE A 21 22.32 -16.91 -11.36
CA PHE A 21 22.19 -15.45 -11.51
C PHE A 21 20.92 -15.00 -12.23
N LEU A 22 20.30 -15.87 -13.03
CA LEU A 22 19.14 -15.45 -13.81
C LEU A 22 17.86 -15.38 -12.98
N TYR A 23 17.75 -16.22 -11.97
CA TYR A 23 16.57 -16.36 -11.15
C TYR A 23 16.94 -16.40 -9.66
N SER A 24 16.34 -15.50 -8.90
CA SER A 24 16.56 -15.42 -7.44
C SER A 24 15.77 -16.45 -6.65
N ASP A 25 14.69 -17.00 -7.24
CA ASP A 25 13.78 -17.96 -6.60
C ASP A 25 13.64 -19.19 -7.48
N HIS A 26 13.92 -20.38 -6.92
CA HIS A 26 13.82 -21.66 -7.62
C HIS A 26 12.37 -22.07 -7.87
N GLU A 27 11.41 -21.57 -7.10
CA GLU A 27 9.98 -21.91 -7.23
C GLU A 27 9.38 -21.51 -8.57
N ILE A 28 9.98 -20.55 -9.26
CA ILE A 28 9.45 -20.02 -10.54
C ILE A 28 9.53 -21.01 -11.69
N PHE A 29 10.29 -22.12 -11.58
CA PHE A 29 10.39 -23.11 -12.66
C PHE A 29 9.01 -23.60 -13.11
N LEU A 30 8.11 -23.85 -12.16
CA LEU A 30 6.76 -24.33 -12.48
C LEU A 30 5.93 -23.27 -13.20
N ARG A 31 6.03 -22.01 -12.77
CA ARG A 31 5.39 -20.87 -13.45
C ARG A 31 5.83 -20.75 -14.90
N GLU A 32 7.14 -20.83 -15.16
CA GLU A 32 7.69 -20.68 -16.51
C GLU A 32 7.26 -21.84 -17.43
N LEU A 33 7.26 -23.07 -16.93
CA LEU A 33 6.81 -24.22 -17.72
C LEU A 33 5.31 -24.15 -18.06
N ILE A 34 4.47 -23.78 -17.09
CA ILE A 34 3.04 -23.64 -17.32
C ILE A 34 2.76 -22.45 -18.24
N SER A 35 3.47 -21.33 -18.11
CA SER A 35 3.37 -20.18 -19.01
C SER A 35 3.66 -20.57 -20.46
N ASN A 36 4.70 -21.40 -20.69
CA ASN A 36 5.01 -21.92 -22.02
C ASN A 36 3.89 -22.83 -22.56
N ALA A 37 3.28 -23.67 -21.72
CA ALA A 37 2.13 -24.50 -22.08
C ALA A 37 0.88 -23.65 -22.42
N VAL A 38 0.65 -22.57 -21.67
CA VAL A 38 -0.40 -21.58 -21.98
C VAL A 38 -0.14 -20.94 -23.34
N ASP A 39 1.09 -20.49 -23.61
CA ASP A 39 1.46 -19.88 -24.90
C ASP A 39 1.27 -20.84 -26.07
N ALA A 40 1.68 -22.11 -25.91
CA ALA A 40 1.48 -23.14 -26.92
C ALA A 40 -0.02 -23.35 -27.23
N THR A 41 -0.86 -23.32 -26.21
CA THR A 41 -2.31 -23.44 -26.32
C THR A 41 -2.95 -22.21 -26.98
N GLN A 42 -2.51 -20.99 -26.57
CA GLN A 42 -3.01 -19.74 -27.17
C GLN A 42 -2.61 -19.61 -28.64
N LYS A 43 -1.40 -20.01 -29.00
CA LYS A 43 -0.94 -20.08 -30.38
C LYS A 43 -1.84 -21.01 -31.22
N LEU A 44 -2.23 -22.18 -30.70
CA LEU A 44 -3.15 -23.09 -31.38
C LEU A 44 -4.53 -22.44 -31.57
N LYS A 45 -5.08 -21.79 -30.55
CA LYS A 45 -6.35 -21.07 -30.65
C LYS A 45 -6.29 -19.96 -31.71
N ALA A 46 -5.18 -19.23 -31.79
CA ALA A 46 -4.98 -18.20 -32.81
C ALA A 46 -4.91 -18.77 -34.24
N LEU A 47 -4.21 -19.91 -34.44
CA LEU A 47 -4.16 -20.61 -35.72
C LEU A 47 -5.54 -21.11 -36.15
N ALA A 48 -6.33 -21.66 -35.22
CA ALA A 48 -7.69 -22.11 -35.50
C ALA A 48 -8.62 -20.94 -35.87
N ALA A 49 -8.52 -19.81 -35.15
CA ALA A 49 -9.32 -18.63 -35.45
C ALA A 49 -9.04 -18.02 -36.84
N LYS A 50 -7.82 -18.19 -37.37
CA LYS A 50 -7.45 -17.79 -38.74
C LYS A 50 -7.74 -18.85 -39.83
N GLY A 51 -8.11 -20.06 -39.40
CA GLY A 51 -8.35 -21.16 -40.31
C GLY A 51 -7.10 -21.91 -40.78
N ASP A 52 -5.93 -21.59 -40.22
CA ASP A 52 -4.66 -22.28 -40.49
C ASP A 52 -4.66 -23.68 -39.85
N PHE A 53 -5.31 -23.83 -38.70
CA PHE A 53 -5.55 -25.13 -38.05
C PHE A 53 -7.00 -25.60 -38.33
N LYS A 54 -7.15 -26.73 -39.00
CA LYS A 54 -8.44 -27.33 -39.37
C LYS A 54 -8.80 -28.60 -38.61
N GLY A 55 -7.93 -29.04 -37.70
CA GLY A 55 -8.15 -30.20 -36.85
C GLY A 55 -9.12 -29.92 -35.69
N GLU A 56 -9.50 -30.96 -35.00
CA GLU A 56 -10.27 -30.83 -33.77
C GLU A 56 -9.41 -30.25 -32.65
N MET A 57 -9.94 -29.22 -31.95
CA MET A 57 -9.27 -28.61 -30.81
C MET A 57 -9.12 -29.60 -29.63
N GLY A 58 -10.14 -30.40 -29.38
CA GLY A 58 -10.18 -31.34 -28.27
C GLY A 58 -10.05 -30.66 -26.91
N ASP A 59 -9.63 -31.45 -25.94
CA ASP A 59 -9.37 -30.94 -24.58
C ASP A 59 -8.01 -30.23 -24.54
N LEU A 60 -8.01 -28.94 -24.19
CA LEU A 60 -6.83 -28.08 -24.12
C LEU A 60 -6.32 -27.86 -22.68
N THR A 61 -6.88 -28.57 -21.70
CA THR A 61 -6.48 -28.47 -20.29
C THR A 61 -5.01 -28.86 -20.11
N ILE A 62 -4.26 -27.99 -19.51
CA ILE A 62 -2.87 -28.25 -19.10
C ILE A 62 -2.90 -29.16 -17.87
N ARG A 63 -2.17 -30.27 -17.91
CA ARG A 63 -2.14 -31.23 -16.80
C ARG A 63 -0.78 -31.22 -16.12
N VAL A 64 -0.81 -31.04 -14.79
CA VAL A 64 0.35 -31.19 -13.95
C VAL A 64 0.21 -32.50 -13.16
N SER A 65 1.24 -33.30 -13.14
CA SER A 65 1.30 -34.51 -12.33
C SER A 65 2.65 -34.65 -11.63
N SER A 66 2.66 -35.36 -10.51
CA SER A 66 3.87 -35.65 -9.77
C SER A 66 3.93 -37.11 -9.36
N ASP A 67 5.14 -37.65 -9.36
CA ASP A 67 5.48 -38.96 -8.82
C ASP A 67 6.51 -38.77 -7.72
N LYS A 68 6.07 -38.83 -6.47
CA LYS A 68 6.94 -38.61 -5.30
C LYS A 68 8.03 -39.66 -5.20
N ASP A 69 7.70 -40.93 -5.52
CA ASP A 69 8.63 -42.04 -5.36
C ASP A 69 9.77 -41.99 -6.39
N LYS A 70 9.46 -41.50 -7.60
CA LYS A 70 10.46 -41.28 -8.65
C LYS A 70 11.07 -39.88 -8.62
N SER A 71 10.58 -39.00 -7.71
CA SER A 71 10.99 -37.59 -7.66
C SER A 71 10.83 -36.89 -9.01
N MET A 72 9.64 -37.03 -9.62
CA MET A 72 9.33 -36.53 -10.95
C MET A 72 8.13 -35.57 -10.93
N ILE A 73 8.19 -34.55 -11.79
CA ILE A 73 7.06 -33.66 -12.10
C ILE A 73 6.89 -33.68 -13.62
N THR A 74 5.63 -33.75 -14.07
CA THR A 74 5.29 -33.68 -15.49
C THR A 74 4.29 -32.55 -15.73
N VAL A 75 4.58 -31.71 -16.73
CA VAL A 75 3.65 -30.68 -17.25
C VAL A 75 3.31 -31.06 -18.68
N SER A 76 2.03 -31.25 -18.96
CA SER A 76 1.51 -31.70 -20.26
C SER A 76 0.53 -30.69 -20.84
N ASP A 77 0.76 -30.28 -22.10
CA ASP A 77 -0.17 -29.46 -22.89
C ASP A 77 -0.63 -30.16 -24.16
N ARG A 78 -1.71 -29.68 -24.73
CA ARG A 78 -2.27 -30.07 -26.03
C ARG A 78 -2.24 -28.90 -27.04
N GLY A 79 -1.26 -28.00 -26.87
CA GLY A 79 -1.02 -26.83 -27.73
C GLY A 79 -0.46 -27.21 -29.10
N ILE A 80 0.32 -26.28 -29.68
CA ILE A 80 0.87 -26.48 -31.04
C ILE A 80 1.91 -27.61 -31.15
N GLY A 81 2.57 -28.00 -30.05
CA GLY A 81 3.72 -28.92 -30.09
C GLY A 81 4.87 -28.40 -30.95
N MET A 82 5.87 -29.25 -31.19
CA MET A 82 7.06 -28.92 -31.99
C MET A 82 7.46 -30.06 -32.91
N THR A 83 8.01 -29.72 -34.09
CA THR A 83 8.75 -30.65 -34.95
C THR A 83 10.20 -30.78 -34.43
N GLU A 84 10.97 -31.73 -35.00
CA GLU A 84 12.41 -31.89 -34.66
C GLU A 84 13.20 -30.60 -34.92
N GLU A 85 12.96 -29.95 -36.07
CA GLU A 85 13.64 -28.68 -36.42
C GLU A 85 13.21 -27.53 -35.49
N GLU A 86 11.96 -27.54 -35.02
CA GLU A 86 11.47 -26.55 -34.08
C GLU A 86 12.09 -26.75 -32.70
N VAL A 87 12.31 -28.00 -32.27
CA VAL A 87 13.07 -28.30 -31.04
C VAL A 87 14.51 -27.81 -31.16
N GLU A 88 15.19 -28.07 -32.27
CA GLU A 88 16.54 -27.56 -32.52
C GLU A 88 16.57 -26.01 -32.48
N LYS A 89 15.60 -25.37 -33.07
CA LYS A 89 15.55 -23.93 -33.17
C LYS A 89 15.19 -23.22 -31.87
N TYR A 90 14.20 -23.74 -31.12
CA TYR A 90 13.61 -23.03 -29.98
C TYR A 90 14.06 -23.58 -28.61
N ILE A 91 14.57 -24.83 -28.57
CA ILE A 91 15.05 -25.45 -27.33
C ILE A 91 16.57 -25.47 -27.28
N ASN A 92 17.26 -25.73 -28.39
CA ASN A 92 18.72 -25.81 -28.37
C ASN A 92 19.40 -24.45 -28.58
N GLN A 93 18.67 -23.40 -28.95
CA GLN A 93 19.20 -22.04 -29.03
C GLN A 93 18.72 -21.20 -27.84
N ILE A 94 19.63 -20.95 -26.91
CA ILE A 94 19.37 -20.19 -25.70
C ILE A 94 19.05 -18.74 -26.04
N ALA A 95 18.04 -18.13 -25.36
CA ALA A 95 17.54 -16.79 -25.61
C ALA A 95 16.90 -16.58 -27.00
N PHE A 96 16.48 -17.64 -27.65
CA PHE A 96 15.70 -17.58 -28.89
C PHE A 96 14.24 -17.95 -28.61
N SER A 97 13.30 -17.06 -28.93
CA SER A 97 11.87 -17.26 -28.66
C SER A 97 11.06 -17.26 -29.96
N SER A 98 10.16 -18.23 -30.08
CA SER A 98 9.14 -18.26 -31.15
C SER A 98 8.08 -17.15 -31.03
N ALA A 99 8.05 -16.43 -29.90
CA ALA A 99 7.05 -15.39 -29.64
C ALA A 99 7.17 -14.22 -30.62
N GLY A 100 8.39 -13.74 -30.89
CA GLY A 100 8.64 -12.62 -31.81
C GLY A 100 8.17 -12.94 -33.24
N GLU A 101 8.59 -14.10 -33.79
CA GLU A 101 8.18 -14.53 -35.11
C GLU A 101 6.66 -14.73 -35.23
N PHE A 102 6.04 -15.25 -34.17
CA PHE A 102 4.59 -15.44 -34.12
C PHE A 102 3.85 -14.10 -34.08
N LEU A 103 4.26 -13.15 -33.24
CA LEU A 103 3.66 -11.83 -33.14
C LEU A 103 3.84 -11.00 -34.42
N GLU A 104 4.99 -11.11 -35.12
CA GLU A 104 5.18 -10.45 -36.41
C GLU A 104 4.23 -10.98 -37.48
N LYS A 105 4.00 -12.28 -37.51
CA LYS A 105 3.10 -12.94 -38.50
C LYS A 105 1.63 -12.72 -38.19
N TYR A 106 1.28 -12.46 -36.91
CA TYR A 106 -0.12 -12.42 -36.43
C TYR A 106 -0.47 -11.12 -35.71
N LYS A 107 0.08 -9.96 -36.19
CA LYS A 107 -0.05 -8.62 -35.59
C LYS A 107 -1.46 -8.12 -35.33
N ASP A 108 -2.46 -8.60 -36.08
CA ASP A 108 -3.85 -8.14 -36.01
C ASP A 108 -4.67 -8.84 -34.90
N GLN A 109 -4.13 -9.81 -34.23
CA GLN A 109 -4.73 -10.42 -33.05
C GLN A 109 -3.94 -10.01 -31.83
N GLU A 110 -4.63 -9.42 -30.85
CA GLU A 110 -4.08 -9.11 -29.53
C GLU A 110 -3.74 -10.41 -28.79
N ASN A 111 -2.62 -11.01 -29.18
CA ASN A 111 -2.17 -12.27 -28.62
C ASN A 111 -1.50 -11.98 -27.27
N ASN A 112 -2.13 -12.42 -26.20
CA ASN A 112 -1.59 -12.42 -24.84
C ASN A 112 -0.50 -13.51 -24.70
N ILE A 113 0.57 -13.43 -25.52
CA ILE A 113 1.72 -14.31 -25.38
C ILE A 113 2.54 -13.86 -24.18
N ILE A 114 2.87 -14.82 -23.31
CA ILE A 114 3.52 -14.60 -22.04
C ILE A 114 5.05 -14.62 -22.21
N GLY A 115 5.60 -15.58 -22.95
CA GLY A 115 7.04 -15.84 -23.07
C GLY A 115 7.74 -15.05 -24.16
N HIS A 116 8.58 -14.07 -23.80
CA HIS A 116 9.29 -13.23 -24.76
C HIS A 116 10.81 -13.51 -24.84
N PHE A 117 11.42 -14.06 -23.78
CA PHE A 117 12.88 -14.09 -23.64
C PHE A 117 13.58 -15.39 -24.09
N GLY A 118 12.84 -16.48 -24.32
CA GLY A 118 13.41 -17.77 -24.70
C GLY A 118 14.31 -18.40 -23.62
N LEU A 119 14.13 -18.03 -22.37
CA LEU A 119 14.93 -18.47 -21.23
C LEU A 119 14.13 -19.23 -20.17
N GLY A 120 12.81 -19.08 -20.16
CA GLY A 120 11.93 -19.65 -19.13
C GLY A 120 12.03 -21.16 -18.99
N PHE A 121 12.16 -21.90 -20.11
CA PHE A 121 12.33 -23.35 -20.11
C PHE A 121 13.57 -23.80 -19.32
N TYR A 122 14.66 -23.05 -19.41
CA TYR A 122 15.92 -23.42 -18.75
C TYR A 122 15.88 -23.30 -17.23
N SER A 123 14.88 -22.62 -16.67
CA SER A 123 14.64 -22.59 -15.21
C SER A 123 14.42 -24.00 -14.64
N SER A 124 13.95 -24.94 -15.46
CA SER A 124 13.78 -26.35 -15.08
C SER A 124 15.06 -27.01 -14.58
N PHE A 125 16.24 -26.60 -15.10
CA PHE A 125 17.53 -27.14 -14.68
C PHE A 125 18.02 -26.61 -13.32
N MET A 126 17.31 -25.66 -12.72
CA MET A 126 17.57 -25.22 -11.34
C MET A 126 17.18 -26.32 -10.33
N VAL A 127 16.14 -27.09 -10.65
CA VAL A 127 15.57 -28.10 -9.75
C VAL A 127 15.72 -29.53 -10.27
N ALA A 128 15.95 -29.72 -11.60
CA ALA A 128 16.02 -31.02 -12.24
C ALA A 128 17.44 -31.40 -12.70
N LYS A 129 17.85 -32.62 -12.37
CA LYS A 129 19.08 -33.24 -12.85
C LYS A 129 18.99 -33.77 -14.28
N LYS A 130 17.75 -33.99 -14.76
CA LYS A 130 17.44 -34.41 -16.12
C LYS A 130 16.08 -33.87 -16.51
N VAL A 131 15.97 -33.36 -17.73
CA VAL A 131 14.72 -32.87 -18.32
C VAL A 131 14.48 -33.65 -19.61
N GLU A 132 13.25 -34.15 -19.80
CA GLU A 132 12.80 -34.76 -21.04
C GLU A 132 11.66 -33.92 -21.63
N ILE A 133 11.65 -33.75 -22.94
CA ILE A 133 10.58 -33.16 -23.72
C ILE A 133 10.07 -34.24 -24.66
N VAL A 134 8.77 -34.57 -24.59
CA VAL A 134 8.10 -35.44 -25.53
C VAL A 134 7.06 -34.61 -26.28
N THR A 135 7.28 -34.33 -27.56
CA THR A 135 6.47 -33.37 -28.30
C THR A 135 6.05 -33.89 -29.68
N LYS A 136 4.86 -33.47 -30.14
CA LYS A 136 4.35 -33.69 -31.47
C LYS A 136 3.68 -32.42 -31.99
N SER A 137 4.11 -31.96 -33.15
CA SER A 137 3.57 -30.75 -33.79
C SER A 137 2.13 -30.95 -34.27
N TRP A 138 1.38 -29.85 -34.31
CA TRP A 138 0.03 -29.82 -34.95
C TRP A 138 0.06 -29.99 -36.48
N LYS A 139 1.24 -29.84 -37.09
CA LYS A 139 1.41 -29.95 -38.54
C LYS A 139 1.11 -31.37 -39.00
N GLU A 140 0.41 -31.48 -40.12
CA GLU A 140 0.04 -32.77 -40.69
C GLU A 140 1.29 -33.60 -41.05
N GLY A 141 1.28 -34.88 -40.68
CA GLY A 141 2.41 -35.78 -40.91
C GLY A 141 3.62 -35.62 -39.96
N ALA A 142 3.55 -34.70 -38.99
CA ALA A 142 4.64 -34.50 -38.03
C ALA A 142 4.89 -35.76 -37.18
N GLN A 143 6.15 -36.17 -37.10
CA GLN A 143 6.61 -37.24 -36.20
C GLN A 143 6.79 -36.69 -34.77
N ALA A 144 6.54 -37.52 -33.79
CA ALA A 144 6.79 -37.20 -32.41
C ALA A 144 8.29 -37.39 -32.07
N VAL A 145 8.80 -36.52 -31.25
CA VAL A 145 10.22 -36.47 -30.86
C VAL A 145 10.35 -36.45 -29.35
N ARG A 146 11.35 -37.22 -28.84
CA ARG A 146 11.82 -37.15 -27.46
C ARG A 146 13.21 -36.48 -27.45
N TRP A 147 13.27 -35.38 -26.73
CA TRP A 147 14.52 -34.68 -26.42
C TRP A 147 14.88 -34.89 -24.95
N THR A 148 16.16 -35.10 -24.65
CA THR A 148 16.64 -35.33 -23.29
C THR A 148 17.96 -34.59 -23.03
N CYS A 149 18.04 -33.87 -21.91
CA CYS A 149 19.23 -33.16 -21.46
C CYS A 149 19.45 -33.32 -19.95
N LYS A 150 20.72 -33.39 -19.53
CA LYS A 150 21.13 -33.51 -18.12
C LYS A 150 21.65 -32.18 -17.53
N GLY A 151 21.30 -31.04 -18.12
CA GLY A 151 21.81 -29.74 -17.71
C GLY A 151 23.28 -29.49 -18.07
N THR A 152 23.73 -30.16 -19.13
CA THR A 152 24.99 -29.98 -19.81
C THR A 152 24.73 -29.49 -21.24
N PRO A 153 25.72 -29.00 -21.98
CA PRO A 153 25.54 -28.64 -23.39
C PRO A 153 25.10 -29.80 -24.30
N GLU A 154 25.24 -31.02 -23.83
CA GLU A 154 24.90 -32.23 -24.60
C GLU A 154 23.41 -32.58 -24.40
N TYR A 155 22.75 -32.93 -25.50
CA TYR A 155 21.41 -33.48 -25.51
C TYR A 155 21.32 -34.70 -26.41
N THR A 156 20.24 -35.47 -26.26
CA THR A 156 19.89 -36.55 -27.18
C THR A 156 18.48 -36.27 -27.72
N MET A 157 18.26 -36.57 -29.00
CA MET A 157 16.96 -36.46 -29.67
C MET A 157 16.70 -37.73 -30.47
N GLU A 158 15.49 -38.28 -30.28
CA GLU A 158 15.11 -39.55 -30.93
C GLU A 158 13.60 -39.51 -31.24
N PRO A 159 13.17 -40.22 -32.33
CA PRO A 159 11.75 -40.44 -32.60
C PRO A 159 11.08 -41.18 -31.43
N THR A 160 9.82 -40.84 -31.17
CA THR A 160 9.03 -41.46 -30.10
C THR A 160 7.58 -41.67 -30.54
N ASP A 161 6.83 -42.44 -29.77
CA ASP A 161 5.42 -42.68 -30.03
C ASP A 161 4.55 -41.80 -29.11
N LYS A 162 4.20 -40.61 -29.60
CA LYS A 162 3.18 -39.75 -29.01
C LYS A 162 2.04 -39.57 -29.99
N GLN A 163 0.84 -40.02 -29.62
CA GLN A 163 -0.30 -40.02 -30.53
C GLN A 163 -0.87 -38.63 -30.73
N ASP A 164 -1.05 -37.89 -29.64
CA ASP A 164 -1.67 -36.56 -29.63
C ASP A 164 -0.65 -35.45 -29.82
N ARG A 165 -1.06 -34.34 -30.46
CA ARG A 165 -0.26 -33.11 -30.51
C ARG A 165 -0.02 -32.54 -29.10
N GLY A 166 0.96 -31.67 -28.99
CA GLY A 166 1.30 -30.97 -27.76
C GLY A 166 2.63 -31.44 -27.16
N THR A 167 2.93 -31.02 -25.96
CA THR A 167 4.23 -31.22 -25.31
C THR A 167 4.06 -31.73 -23.89
N ASP A 168 4.82 -32.77 -23.54
CA ASP A 168 5.02 -33.23 -22.17
C ASP A 168 6.44 -32.88 -21.75
N ILE A 169 6.60 -32.12 -20.66
CA ILE A 169 7.90 -31.79 -20.06
C ILE A 169 8.00 -32.56 -18.76
N ILE A 170 9.02 -33.45 -18.69
CA ILE A 170 9.24 -34.35 -17.56
C ILE A 170 10.53 -33.94 -16.84
N LEU A 171 10.40 -33.57 -15.58
CA LEU A 171 11.49 -33.16 -14.70
C LEU A 171 11.87 -34.31 -13.78
N HIS A 172 13.14 -34.71 -13.77
CA HIS A 172 13.72 -35.61 -12.78
C HIS A 172 14.49 -34.76 -11.76
N LEU A 173 13.92 -34.60 -10.56
CA LEU A 173 14.43 -33.65 -9.58
C LEU A 173 15.79 -34.11 -8.95
N TYR A 174 16.59 -33.11 -8.55
CA TYR A 174 17.71 -33.35 -7.66
C TYR A 174 17.20 -33.82 -6.29
N ALA A 175 18.06 -34.52 -5.54
CA ALA A 175 17.73 -35.00 -4.20
C ALA A 175 17.31 -33.88 -3.23
N GLU A 176 17.96 -32.74 -3.33
CA GLU A 176 17.68 -31.55 -2.51
C GLU A 176 16.33 -30.87 -2.83
N TYR A 177 15.74 -31.13 -4.01
CA TYR A 177 14.48 -30.56 -4.47
C TYR A 177 13.32 -31.57 -4.52
N GLN A 178 13.46 -32.76 -3.92
CA GLN A 178 12.40 -33.78 -3.91
C GLN A 178 11.09 -33.32 -3.25
N SER A 179 11.17 -32.34 -2.35
CA SER A 179 10.00 -31.74 -1.73
C SER A 179 9.04 -31.10 -2.74
N TYR A 180 9.52 -30.64 -3.89
CA TYR A 180 8.67 -30.11 -4.96
C TYR A 180 7.77 -31.16 -5.62
N ALA A 181 8.08 -32.47 -5.54
CA ALA A 181 7.21 -33.53 -6.01
C ALA A 181 6.08 -33.86 -5.04
N GLN A 182 6.00 -33.21 -3.87
CA GLN A 182 4.89 -33.39 -2.94
C GLN A 182 3.65 -32.63 -3.43
N GLU A 183 2.49 -33.28 -3.32
CA GLU A 183 1.20 -32.70 -3.76
C GLU A 183 0.91 -31.35 -3.11
N SER A 184 1.16 -31.23 -1.81
CA SER A 184 0.96 -29.98 -1.08
C SER A 184 1.81 -28.83 -1.62
N LYS A 185 3.09 -29.11 -1.95
CA LYS A 185 4.01 -28.07 -2.47
C LYS A 185 3.65 -27.65 -3.89
N ILE A 186 3.27 -28.59 -4.75
CA ILE A 186 2.78 -28.25 -6.10
C ILE A 186 1.50 -27.42 -6.02
N ASN A 187 0.56 -27.77 -5.16
CA ASN A 187 -0.66 -27.00 -4.94
C ASN A 187 -0.34 -25.55 -4.48
N GLU A 188 0.58 -25.39 -3.54
CA GLU A 188 1.03 -24.08 -3.10
C GLU A 188 1.56 -23.24 -4.27
N LEU A 189 2.45 -23.81 -5.09
CA LEU A 189 3.07 -23.12 -6.22
C LEU A 189 2.05 -22.80 -7.32
N LEU A 190 1.15 -23.73 -7.66
CA LEU A 190 0.10 -23.53 -8.63
C LEU A 190 -0.86 -22.41 -8.19
N ASN A 191 -1.27 -22.40 -6.94
CA ASN A 191 -2.13 -21.35 -6.38
C ASN A 191 -1.43 -19.99 -6.35
N LYS A 192 -0.14 -19.96 -6.01
CA LYS A 192 0.66 -18.73 -5.95
C LYS A 192 0.85 -18.10 -7.34
N TYR A 193 1.24 -18.90 -8.33
CA TYR A 193 1.72 -18.39 -9.62
C TYR A 193 0.73 -18.56 -10.79
N CYS A 194 -0.19 -19.51 -10.71
CA CYS A 194 -0.96 -19.97 -11.88
C CYS A 194 -2.47 -19.84 -11.68
N SER A 195 -2.95 -19.33 -10.54
CA SER A 195 -4.37 -19.34 -10.15
C SER A 195 -5.33 -18.59 -11.08
N VAL A 196 -4.82 -17.79 -12.01
CA VAL A 196 -5.64 -16.94 -12.91
C VAL A 196 -5.19 -16.98 -14.37
N LEU A 197 -4.39 -17.97 -14.75
CA LEU A 197 -3.95 -18.13 -16.14
C LEU A 197 -5.13 -18.45 -17.07
N PRO A 198 -5.08 -18.02 -18.36
CA PRO A 198 -6.22 -18.06 -19.29
C PRO A 198 -6.47 -19.43 -19.96
N VAL A 199 -5.88 -20.49 -19.44
CA VAL A 199 -6.09 -21.87 -19.87
C VAL A 199 -6.29 -22.73 -18.63
N GLU A 200 -7.25 -23.65 -18.64
CA GLU A 200 -7.50 -24.54 -17.52
C GLU A 200 -6.27 -25.37 -17.16
N ILE A 201 -5.98 -25.44 -15.87
CA ILE A 201 -4.86 -26.20 -15.32
C ILE A 201 -5.41 -27.23 -14.34
N ALA A 202 -5.21 -28.50 -14.65
CA ALA A 202 -5.63 -29.61 -13.83
C ALA A 202 -4.47 -30.14 -12.97
N PHE A 203 -4.72 -30.33 -11.68
CA PHE A 203 -3.80 -31.03 -10.78
C PHE A 203 -4.56 -31.91 -9.79
N GLY A 204 -4.39 -33.21 -9.93
CA GLY A 204 -5.12 -34.22 -9.18
C GLY A 204 -6.58 -34.37 -9.62
N LYS A 205 -7.35 -35.08 -8.81
CA LYS A 205 -8.78 -35.32 -9.04
C LYS A 205 -9.63 -34.56 -8.04
N GLU A 206 -10.89 -34.27 -8.40
CA GLU A 206 -11.87 -33.75 -7.45
C GLU A 206 -12.14 -34.77 -6.36
N LYS A 207 -12.40 -34.31 -5.15
CA LYS A 207 -12.69 -35.12 -3.98
C LYS A 207 -14.01 -34.66 -3.37
N GLU A 208 -14.84 -35.60 -2.96
CA GLU A 208 -16.12 -35.34 -2.33
C GLU A 208 -16.22 -36.12 -1.02
N TRP A 209 -16.79 -35.50 0.00
CA TRP A 209 -17.09 -36.19 1.26
C TRP A 209 -18.44 -36.88 1.16
N LYS A 210 -18.45 -38.24 1.17
CA LYS A 210 -19.65 -39.05 1.22
C LYS A 210 -19.55 -39.98 2.41
N ASP A 211 -20.58 -40.02 3.25
CA ASP A 211 -20.71 -40.91 4.42
C ASP A 211 -19.49 -40.88 5.38
N GLY A 212 -18.89 -39.67 5.57
CA GLY A 212 -17.73 -39.50 6.47
C GLY A 212 -16.40 -39.99 5.87
N LYS A 213 -16.37 -40.32 4.57
CA LYS A 213 -15.15 -40.72 3.84
C LYS A 213 -14.91 -39.80 2.64
N GLU A 214 -13.63 -39.53 2.37
CA GLU A 214 -13.21 -38.83 1.17
C GLU A 214 -13.27 -39.80 -0.02
N VAL A 215 -14.05 -39.46 -1.04
CA VAL A 215 -14.17 -40.20 -2.30
C VAL A 215 -13.53 -39.39 -3.41
N VAL A 216 -12.57 -39.98 -4.13
CA VAL A 216 -11.94 -39.38 -5.29
C VAL A 216 -12.85 -39.59 -6.50
N LEU A 217 -13.22 -38.52 -7.17
CA LEU A 217 -14.06 -38.56 -8.40
C LEU A 217 -13.18 -38.79 -9.63
N ASP A 218 -13.76 -39.32 -10.70
CA ASP A 218 -13.07 -39.42 -12.00
C ASP A 218 -13.20 -38.09 -12.79
N LYS A 219 -12.98 -36.97 -12.11
CA LYS A 219 -13.02 -35.65 -12.71
C LYS A 219 -11.75 -34.90 -12.30
N ASP A 220 -11.09 -34.28 -13.29
CA ASP A 220 -9.90 -33.49 -13.06
C ASP A 220 -10.23 -32.27 -12.19
N ARG A 221 -9.40 -32.00 -11.19
CA ARG A 221 -9.51 -30.80 -10.36
C ARG A 221 -8.83 -29.63 -11.05
N ILE A 222 -9.63 -28.68 -11.53
CA ILE A 222 -9.14 -27.42 -12.12
C ILE A 222 -8.77 -26.46 -10.97
N ILE A 223 -7.55 -25.91 -11.03
CA ILE A 223 -6.98 -25.12 -9.92
C ILE A 223 -7.05 -23.60 -10.18
N ASN A 224 -7.33 -23.16 -11.39
CA ASN A 224 -7.29 -21.76 -11.79
C ASN A 224 -8.63 -21.23 -12.28
N ASP A 225 -8.78 -19.92 -12.22
CA ASP A 225 -9.91 -19.18 -12.81
C ASP A 225 -9.44 -18.56 -14.13
N VAL A 226 -9.94 -19.08 -15.24
CA VAL A 226 -9.53 -18.65 -16.60
C VAL A 226 -10.09 -17.28 -17.00
N THR A 227 -11.12 -16.79 -16.30
CA THR A 227 -11.78 -15.50 -16.54
C THR A 227 -11.89 -14.70 -15.23
N PRO A 228 -10.76 -14.31 -14.64
CA PRO A 228 -10.78 -13.60 -13.38
C PRO A 228 -11.55 -12.28 -13.48
N LEU A 229 -12.08 -11.81 -12.36
CA LEU A 229 -13.04 -10.72 -12.30
C LEU A 229 -12.58 -9.47 -13.07
N TRP A 230 -11.33 -9.09 -12.98
CA TRP A 230 -10.82 -7.89 -13.64
C TRP A 230 -10.70 -7.96 -15.16
N THR A 231 -10.86 -9.14 -15.77
CA THR A 231 -10.90 -9.30 -17.23
C THR A 231 -12.30 -9.12 -17.79
N LYS A 232 -13.33 -9.10 -16.94
CA LYS A 232 -14.73 -8.90 -17.32
C LYS A 232 -15.02 -7.40 -17.44
N LYS A 233 -16.04 -7.04 -18.22
CA LYS A 233 -16.46 -5.64 -18.31
C LYS A 233 -17.16 -5.21 -17.03
N PRO A 234 -16.90 -3.99 -16.52
CA PRO A 234 -17.55 -3.51 -15.29
C PRO A 234 -19.08 -3.52 -15.34
N VAL A 235 -19.67 -3.33 -16.53
CA VAL A 235 -21.14 -3.33 -16.74
C VAL A 235 -21.79 -4.71 -16.57
N ASP A 236 -21.00 -5.79 -16.65
CA ASP A 236 -21.45 -7.16 -16.48
C ASP A 236 -21.31 -7.67 -15.04
N LEU A 237 -20.79 -6.84 -14.13
CA LEU A 237 -20.46 -7.18 -12.75
C LEU A 237 -21.37 -6.44 -11.77
N LYS A 238 -21.68 -7.12 -10.67
CA LYS A 238 -22.44 -6.57 -9.53
C LYS A 238 -21.52 -6.38 -8.32
N ASP A 239 -21.99 -5.64 -7.35
CA ASP A 239 -21.27 -5.40 -6.09
C ASP A 239 -20.90 -6.69 -5.35
N GLU A 240 -21.79 -7.69 -5.39
CA GLU A 240 -21.56 -9.01 -4.79
C GLU A 240 -20.36 -9.73 -5.42
N ASP A 241 -20.16 -9.58 -6.73
CA ASP A 241 -19.03 -10.19 -7.45
C ASP A 241 -17.70 -9.60 -6.94
N TYR A 242 -17.65 -8.27 -6.76
CA TYR A 242 -16.45 -7.60 -6.23
C TYR A 242 -16.17 -7.98 -4.77
N LYS A 243 -17.20 -8.09 -3.93
CA LYS A 243 -17.06 -8.52 -2.54
C LYS A 243 -16.59 -9.97 -2.43
N ALA A 244 -17.19 -10.88 -3.18
CA ALA A 244 -16.77 -12.28 -3.22
C ALA A 244 -15.33 -12.45 -3.71
N PHE A 245 -14.94 -11.64 -4.69
CA PHE A 245 -13.56 -11.64 -5.19
C PHE A 245 -12.57 -11.10 -4.13
N TYR A 246 -12.94 -10.06 -3.39
CA TYR A 246 -12.14 -9.52 -2.30
C TYR A 246 -11.95 -10.54 -1.17
N GLU A 247 -13.02 -11.22 -0.75
CA GLU A 247 -12.98 -12.27 0.26
C GLU A 247 -12.07 -13.44 -0.15
N LYS A 248 -12.14 -13.84 -1.43
CA LYS A 248 -11.25 -14.87 -2.00
C LYS A 248 -9.77 -14.47 -1.93
N LEU A 249 -9.44 -13.19 -2.17
CA LEU A 249 -8.07 -12.68 -2.12
C LEU A 249 -7.56 -12.48 -0.68
N TYR A 250 -8.46 -12.06 0.22
CA TYR A 250 -8.15 -11.63 1.59
C TYR A 250 -9.15 -12.22 2.60
N PRO A 251 -9.12 -13.55 2.85
CA PRO A 251 -10.14 -14.25 3.65
C PRO A 251 -10.27 -13.77 5.10
N LEU A 252 -9.24 -13.09 5.62
CA LEU A 252 -9.19 -12.59 7.01
C LEU A 252 -9.45 -11.07 7.09
N ALA A 253 -9.66 -10.40 5.96
CA ALA A 253 -9.93 -8.97 5.93
C ALA A 253 -11.42 -8.69 6.09
N GLU A 254 -11.74 -7.53 6.67
CA GLU A 254 -13.12 -7.02 6.66
C GLU A 254 -13.52 -6.58 5.26
N GLU A 255 -14.84 -6.44 5.01
CA GLU A 255 -15.34 -5.91 3.74
C GLU A 255 -14.69 -4.56 3.39
N PRO A 256 -14.32 -4.34 2.13
CA PRO A 256 -13.73 -3.09 1.69
C PRO A 256 -14.76 -1.95 1.75
N LEU A 257 -14.27 -0.72 1.87
CA LEU A 257 -15.12 0.48 1.86
C LEU A 257 -15.79 0.70 0.51
N PHE A 258 -15.01 0.51 -0.55
CA PHE A 258 -15.42 0.53 -1.96
C PHE A 258 -14.24 0.04 -2.83
N TRP A 259 -14.46 0.00 -4.14
CA TRP A 259 -13.46 -0.45 -5.12
C TRP A 259 -13.44 0.41 -6.38
N ILE A 260 -12.36 0.26 -7.11
CA ILE A 260 -12.15 0.87 -8.42
C ILE A 260 -11.80 -0.22 -9.41
N HIS A 261 -12.64 -0.42 -10.42
CA HIS A 261 -12.32 -1.31 -11.54
C HIS A 261 -11.51 -0.53 -12.57
N LEU A 262 -10.29 -0.97 -12.82
CA LEU A 262 -9.40 -0.43 -13.85
C LEU A 262 -9.67 -1.17 -15.15
N ASN A 263 -9.96 -0.42 -16.22
CA ASN A 263 -10.14 -0.97 -17.57
C ASN A 263 -9.69 0.10 -18.57
N VAL A 264 -8.48 -0.01 -19.06
CA VAL A 264 -7.81 0.95 -19.95
C VAL A 264 -7.19 0.20 -21.10
N ASP A 265 -7.52 0.61 -22.33
CA ASP A 265 -6.99 0.01 -23.55
C ASP A 265 -5.96 0.91 -24.26
N TYR A 266 -6.01 2.21 -24.02
CA TYR A 266 -5.12 3.19 -24.63
C TYR A 266 -4.78 4.34 -23.67
N PRO A 267 -3.55 4.85 -23.60
CA PRO A 267 -2.35 4.57 -24.45
C PRO A 267 -1.53 3.35 -23.99
N PHE A 268 -2.00 2.61 -23.00
CA PHE A 268 -1.45 1.36 -22.49
C PHE A 268 -2.62 0.47 -22.05
N LYS A 269 -2.37 -0.83 -21.99
CA LYS A 269 -3.35 -1.78 -21.45
C LYS A 269 -3.17 -1.89 -19.95
N LEU A 270 -4.24 -1.65 -19.21
CA LEU A 270 -4.27 -1.77 -17.77
C LEU A 270 -5.64 -2.27 -17.33
N THR A 271 -5.68 -3.42 -16.72
CA THR A 271 -6.88 -3.94 -16.08
C THR A 271 -6.60 -4.21 -14.59
N GLY A 272 -7.64 -4.31 -13.79
CA GLY A 272 -7.44 -4.59 -12.37
C GLY A 272 -8.62 -4.16 -11.52
N VAL A 273 -8.54 -4.47 -10.24
CA VAL A 273 -9.47 -3.97 -9.23
C VAL A 273 -8.68 -3.56 -8.00
N LEU A 274 -8.84 -2.30 -7.60
CA LEU A 274 -8.26 -1.76 -6.39
C LEU A 274 -9.36 -1.58 -5.34
N TYR A 275 -9.10 -2.03 -4.14
CA TYR A 275 -10.02 -1.96 -3.00
C TYR A 275 -9.47 -1.03 -1.93
N PHE A 276 -10.33 -0.22 -1.36
CA PHE A 276 -10.03 0.57 -0.17
C PHE A 276 -10.37 -0.27 1.07
N PRO A 277 -9.37 -0.76 1.80
CA PRO A 277 -9.60 -1.56 3.00
C PRO A 277 -10.03 -0.68 4.17
N ARG A 278 -10.65 -1.28 5.19
CA ARG A 278 -10.84 -0.63 6.49
C ARG A 278 -9.53 -0.66 7.26
N ILE A 279 -9.03 0.50 7.66
CA ILE A 279 -7.82 0.63 8.48
C ILE A 279 -8.28 0.87 9.92
N LYS A 280 -8.18 -0.16 10.78
CA LYS A 280 -8.60 -0.09 12.20
C LYS A 280 -7.55 0.52 13.11
N ASP A 281 -6.28 0.22 12.91
CA ASP A 281 -5.20 0.66 13.78
C ASP A 281 -4.23 1.59 13.05
N LYS A 282 -4.00 2.74 13.68
CA LYS A 282 -3.08 3.77 13.19
C LYS A 282 -1.61 3.30 13.09
N LEU A 283 -1.27 2.12 13.60
CA LEU A 283 0.09 1.59 13.72
C LEU A 283 0.44 0.40 12.83
N GLU A 284 -0.55 -0.37 12.35
CA GLU A 284 -0.30 -1.52 11.46
C GLU A 284 -0.77 -1.26 10.02
N VAL A 285 -0.10 -0.36 9.36
CA VAL A 285 -0.28 -0.19 7.93
C VAL A 285 0.52 -1.28 7.21
N THR A 286 -0.08 -2.44 7.01
CA THR A 286 0.52 -3.50 6.18
C THR A 286 0.52 -3.06 4.72
N ARG A 287 1.70 -2.71 4.22
CA ARG A 287 1.97 -2.43 2.80
C ARG A 287 1.97 -3.73 1.98
N ASN A 288 1.93 -3.59 0.66
CA ASN A 288 2.16 -4.69 -0.30
C ASN A 288 1.06 -5.75 -0.33
N LYS A 289 -0.20 -5.32 -0.46
CA LYS A 289 -1.33 -6.23 -0.70
C LYS A 289 -1.92 -6.10 -2.11
N ILE A 290 -1.29 -5.34 -2.99
CA ILE A 290 -1.64 -5.30 -4.41
C ILE A 290 -0.81 -6.37 -5.13
N ARG A 291 -1.49 -7.28 -5.82
CA ARG A 291 -0.85 -8.30 -6.65
C ARG A 291 -0.71 -7.80 -8.07
N LEU A 292 0.53 -7.82 -8.58
CA LEU A 292 0.83 -7.47 -9.96
C LEU A 292 0.82 -8.69 -10.85
N TYR A 293 0.13 -8.56 -11.96
CA TYR A 293 0.10 -9.53 -13.06
C TYR A 293 0.56 -8.89 -14.37
N CYS A 294 1.05 -9.73 -15.27
CA CYS A 294 1.32 -9.38 -16.67
C CYS A 294 0.72 -10.48 -17.54
N ASN A 295 -0.33 -10.17 -18.31
CA ASN A 295 -1.12 -11.17 -19.03
C ASN A 295 -1.58 -12.33 -18.13
N GLN A 296 -2.17 -12.00 -16.98
CA GLN A 296 -2.65 -12.96 -15.98
C GLN A 296 -1.55 -13.84 -15.32
N VAL A 297 -0.27 -13.57 -15.61
CA VAL A 297 0.85 -14.24 -14.92
C VAL A 297 1.25 -13.43 -13.72
N PHE A 298 1.28 -14.04 -12.55
CA PHE A 298 1.74 -13.39 -11.32
C PHE A 298 3.20 -12.96 -11.44
N VAL A 299 3.46 -11.69 -11.14
CA VAL A 299 4.79 -11.08 -11.16
C VAL A 299 5.31 -10.89 -9.73
N THR A 300 4.64 -10.07 -8.96
CA THR A 300 5.05 -9.69 -7.59
C THR A 300 3.87 -9.11 -6.82
N ASP A 301 3.99 -9.08 -5.52
CA ASP A 301 3.13 -8.32 -4.60
C ASP A 301 3.79 -7.01 -4.11
N ASN A 302 5.05 -6.76 -4.48
CA ASN A 302 5.71 -5.48 -4.24
C ASN A 302 5.52 -4.55 -5.46
N VAL A 303 4.65 -3.56 -5.30
CA VAL A 303 4.25 -2.61 -6.36
C VAL A 303 4.77 -1.19 -6.13
N GLU A 304 5.73 -0.99 -5.21
CA GLU A 304 6.26 0.33 -4.83
C GLU A 304 6.73 1.20 -6.01
N SER A 305 7.17 0.59 -7.11
CA SER A 305 7.60 1.33 -8.30
C SER A 305 6.48 1.63 -9.29
N ILE A 306 5.29 1.01 -9.12
CA ILE A 306 4.17 1.07 -10.07
C ILE A 306 3.08 2.02 -9.60
N VAL A 307 2.80 2.02 -8.30
CA VAL A 307 1.84 2.91 -7.69
C VAL A 307 2.56 3.88 -6.74
N PRO A 308 2.07 5.10 -6.58
CA PRO A 308 2.58 6.02 -5.56
C PRO A 308 2.48 5.40 -4.17
N ASP A 309 3.35 5.83 -3.26
CA ASP A 309 3.46 5.27 -1.91
C ASP A 309 2.14 5.23 -1.15
N PHE A 310 1.32 6.28 -1.26
CA PHE A 310 0.03 6.33 -0.57
C PHE A 310 -0.98 5.29 -1.09
N LEU A 311 -0.84 4.83 -2.33
CA LEU A 311 -1.68 3.78 -2.92
C LEU A 311 -1.18 2.37 -2.59
N THR A 312 0.01 2.20 -2.04
CA THR A 312 0.50 0.89 -1.56
C THR A 312 -0.32 0.36 -0.36
N LEU A 313 -1.12 1.23 0.25
CA LEU A 313 -2.07 0.87 1.32
C LEU A 313 -3.34 0.20 0.80
N LEU A 314 -3.60 0.27 -0.51
CA LEU A 314 -4.76 -0.39 -1.12
C LEU A 314 -4.52 -1.90 -1.24
N HIS A 315 -5.61 -2.62 -1.35
CA HIS A 315 -5.62 -4.03 -1.69
C HIS A 315 -6.03 -4.20 -3.17
N GLY A 316 -5.74 -5.35 -3.76
CA GLY A 316 -6.29 -5.68 -5.06
C GLY A 316 -5.33 -6.30 -6.06
N VAL A 317 -5.64 -6.08 -7.31
CA VAL A 317 -4.94 -6.66 -8.46
C VAL A 317 -4.71 -5.59 -9.52
N ILE A 318 -3.52 -5.58 -10.10
CA ILE A 318 -3.17 -4.82 -11.29
C ILE A 318 -2.63 -5.81 -12.32
N ASP A 319 -3.12 -5.74 -13.56
CA ASP A 319 -2.65 -6.56 -14.67
C ASP A 319 -2.36 -5.66 -15.88
N SER A 320 -1.12 -5.66 -16.35
CA SER A 320 -0.69 -4.86 -17.51
C SER A 320 0.45 -5.52 -18.24
N PRO A 321 0.29 -5.76 -19.57
CA PRO A 321 1.39 -6.23 -20.43
C PRO A 321 2.45 -5.15 -20.69
N ASP A 322 2.12 -3.87 -20.49
CA ASP A 322 2.99 -2.73 -20.82
C ASP A 322 3.96 -2.37 -19.70
N ILE A 323 3.92 -3.12 -18.59
CA ILE A 323 4.91 -2.97 -17.51
C ILE A 323 6.18 -3.72 -17.88
N PRO A 324 7.33 -3.01 -18.04
CA PRO A 324 8.58 -3.65 -18.40
C PRO A 324 9.10 -4.52 -17.27
N LEU A 325 9.23 -5.80 -17.55
CA LEU A 325 9.74 -6.80 -16.63
C LEU A 325 11.17 -7.19 -17.01
N ASN A 326 11.98 -7.55 -16.02
CA ASN A 326 13.25 -8.22 -16.28
C ASN A 326 13.01 -9.66 -16.76
N VAL A 327 14.08 -10.35 -17.14
CA VAL A 327 14.04 -11.75 -17.64
C VAL A 327 13.37 -12.71 -16.65
N SER A 328 13.63 -12.54 -15.35
CA SER A 328 13.02 -13.36 -14.29
C SER A 328 11.61 -12.93 -13.89
N ARG A 329 11.09 -11.82 -14.47
CA ARG A 329 9.81 -11.18 -14.07
C ARG A 329 9.73 -10.88 -12.55
N SER A 330 10.85 -10.86 -11.85
CA SER A 330 10.90 -10.65 -10.39
C SER A 330 11.14 -9.19 -10.03
N TYR A 331 11.59 -8.37 -10.96
CA TYR A 331 11.91 -6.97 -10.76
C TYR A 331 11.35 -6.11 -11.86
N LEU A 332 10.90 -4.94 -11.49
CA LEU A 332 10.40 -3.90 -12.37
C LEU A 332 11.54 -3.02 -12.85
N GLN A 333 11.53 -2.69 -14.14
CA GLN A 333 12.44 -1.68 -14.67
C GLN A 333 11.76 -0.31 -14.59
N SER A 334 12.44 0.68 -14.02
CA SER A 334 11.94 2.05 -13.99
C SER A 334 11.90 2.60 -15.42
N ASP A 335 10.68 2.73 -15.97
CA ASP A 335 10.44 3.20 -17.33
C ASP A 335 9.40 4.34 -17.35
N SER A 336 9.39 5.06 -18.45
CA SER A 336 8.39 6.10 -18.73
C SER A 336 6.94 5.59 -18.70
N ASN A 337 6.71 4.34 -19.08
CA ASN A 337 5.39 3.72 -19.08
C ASN A 337 4.89 3.47 -17.64
N VAL A 338 5.74 3.03 -16.74
CA VAL A 338 5.41 2.87 -15.31
C VAL A 338 4.92 4.18 -14.72
N LYS A 339 5.61 5.31 -15.01
CA LYS A 339 5.18 6.64 -14.56
C LYS A 339 3.81 7.05 -15.12
N LYS A 340 3.51 6.71 -16.37
CA LYS A 340 2.20 6.99 -16.99
C LYS A 340 1.09 6.15 -16.34
N ILE A 341 1.36 4.88 -16.08
CA ILE A 341 0.42 3.95 -15.39
C ILE A 341 0.16 4.47 -13.98
N SER A 342 1.19 4.80 -13.22
CA SER A 342 1.10 5.37 -11.87
C SER A 342 0.25 6.65 -11.86
N ALA A 343 0.53 7.60 -12.74
CA ALA A 343 -0.25 8.83 -12.86
C ALA A 343 -1.72 8.57 -13.25
N HIS A 344 -1.98 7.56 -14.08
CA HIS A 344 -3.33 7.19 -14.46
C HIS A 344 -4.11 6.58 -13.29
N ILE A 345 -3.50 5.68 -12.53
CA ILE A 345 -4.11 5.07 -11.33
C ILE A 345 -4.44 6.18 -10.32
N THR A 346 -3.49 7.08 -10.04
CA THR A 346 -3.70 8.24 -9.15
C THR A 346 -4.91 9.07 -9.58
N ARG A 347 -5.01 9.35 -10.89
CA ARG A 347 -6.14 10.10 -11.43
C ARG A 347 -7.47 9.35 -11.24
N LYS A 348 -7.51 8.04 -11.52
CA LYS A 348 -8.72 7.23 -11.35
C LYS A 348 -9.17 7.14 -9.91
N VAL A 349 -8.22 7.05 -8.97
CA VAL A 349 -8.51 7.11 -7.54
C VAL A 349 -9.15 8.46 -7.18
N ALA A 350 -8.56 9.56 -7.62
CA ALA A 350 -9.11 10.90 -7.37
C ALA A 350 -10.48 11.09 -8.04
N ASP A 351 -10.67 10.59 -9.29
CA ASP A 351 -11.97 10.64 -9.99
C ASP A 351 -13.05 9.92 -9.18
N ARG A 352 -12.75 8.74 -8.66
CA ARG A 352 -13.72 7.95 -7.87
C ARG A 352 -14.10 8.62 -6.56
N LEU A 353 -13.13 9.17 -5.84
CA LEU A 353 -13.38 9.91 -4.60
C LEU A 353 -14.20 11.18 -4.86
N GLU A 354 -13.90 11.93 -5.93
CA GLU A 354 -14.68 13.10 -6.34
C GLU A 354 -16.11 12.73 -6.76
N GLU A 355 -16.28 11.59 -7.44
CA GLU A 355 -17.59 11.05 -7.81
C GLU A 355 -18.43 10.71 -6.57
N ILE A 356 -17.86 10.02 -5.58
CA ILE A 356 -18.57 9.68 -4.33
C ILE A 356 -18.93 10.97 -3.60
N PHE A 357 -18.04 11.95 -3.51
CA PHE A 357 -18.31 13.24 -2.88
C PHE A 357 -19.49 13.98 -3.52
N LYS A 358 -19.59 13.95 -4.86
CA LYS A 358 -20.66 14.64 -5.59
C LYS A 358 -22.01 13.92 -5.54
N ASN A 359 -21.98 12.60 -5.62
CA ASN A 359 -23.20 11.81 -5.84
C ASN A 359 -23.72 11.15 -4.55
N ASP A 360 -22.85 10.90 -3.58
CA ASP A 360 -23.18 10.22 -2.31
C ASP A 360 -22.27 10.70 -1.17
N ARG A 361 -22.34 12.00 -0.91
CA ARG A 361 -21.55 12.64 0.16
C ARG A 361 -21.77 12.00 1.54
N PRO A 362 -22.99 11.61 1.96
CA PRO A 362 -23.18 10.93 3.24
C PRO A 362 -22.36 9.65 3.37
N SER A 363 -22.26 8.87 2.30
CA SER A 363 -21.42 7.66 2.26
C SER A 363 -19.91 7.97 2.40
N LEU A 364 -19.44 9.09 1.84
CA LEU A 364 -18.06 9.52 2.02
C LEU A 364 -17.80 9.95 3.46
N GLU A 365 -18.72 10.71 4.06
CA GLU A 365 -18.62 11.16 5.46
C GLU A 365 -18.58 9.99 6.44
N GLU A 366 -19.44 8.97 6.25
CA GLU A 366 -19.43 7.74 7.04
C GLU A 366 -18.08 6.99 6.97
N LYS A 367 -17.45 7.00 5.79
CA LYS A 367 -16.18 6.31 5.54
C LYS A 367 -14.94 7.16 5.84
N TRP A 368 -15.13 8.46 6.15
CA TRP A 368 -14.05 9.43 6.21
C TRP A 368 -12.94 9.06 7.18
N ASP A 369 -13.26 8.58 8.37
CA ASP A 369 -12.27 8.22 9.38
C ASP A 369 -11.33 7.09 8.93
N ASN A 370 -11.76 6.24 7.98
CA ASN A 370 -10.93 5.22 7.33
C ASN A 370 -10.19 5.74 6.09
N LEU A 371 -10.67 6.83 5.47
CA LEU A 371 -10.12 7.36 4.22
C LEU A 371 -9.13 8.50 4.44
N LYS A 372 -9.30 9.28 5.52
CA LYS A 372 -8.51 10.50 5.76
C LYS A 372 -7.00 10.26 5.67
N LEU A 373 -6.50 9.15 6.21
CA LEU A 373 -5.07 8.83 6.17
C LEU A 373 -4.55 8.64 4.74
N PHE A 374 -5.31 7.95 3.87
CA PHE A 374 -4.97 7.79 2.45
C PHE A 374 -4.92 9.14 1.74
N ILE A 375 -5.93 9.97 2.01
CA ILE A 375 -6.08 11.27 1.34
C ILE A 375 -4.99 12.23 1.80
N GLU A 376 -4.75 12.34 3.11
CA GLU A 376 -3.69 13.18 3.67
C GLU A 376 -2.30 12.75 3.17
N TYR A 377 -2.02 11.43 3.16
CA TYR A 377 -0.74 10.93 2.67
C TYR A 377 -0.58 11.18 1.16
N GLY A 378 -1.64 10.99 0.38
CA GLY A 378 -1.65 11.33 -1.05
C GLY A 378 -1.42 12.81 -1.30
N MET A 379 -2.06 13.70 -0.53
CA MET A 379 -1.86 15.15 -0.62
C MET A 379 -0.41 15.56 -0.25
N LEU A 380 0.21 14.85 0.70
CA LEU A 380 1.59 15.09 1.12
C LEU A 380 2.63 14.67 0.08
N THR A 381 2.38 13.58 -0.64
CA THR A 381 3.39 12.94 -1.51
C THR A 381 3.22 13.24 -3.00
N GLU A 382 1.97 13.59 -3.43
CA GLU A 382 1.62 13.73 -4.84
C GLU A 382 0.94 15.07 -5.13
N GLU A 383 1.68 16.03 -5.69
CA GLU A 383 1.18 17.38 -5.96
C GLU A 383 -0.08 17.40 -6.83
N LYS A 384 -0.15 16.58 -7.89
CA LYS A 384 -1.33 16.47 -8.75
C LYS A 384 -2.54 15.87 -8.04
N PHE A 385 -2.30 15.03 -7.05
CA PHE A 385 -3.37 14.51 -6.22
C PHE A 385 -3.86 15.58 -5.22
N TYR A 386 -2.95 16.36 -4.63
CA TYR A 386 -3.28 17.49 -3.77
C TYR A 386 -4.30 18.44 -4.42
N ASP A 387 -4.00 18.93 -5.64
CA ASP A 387 -4.86 19.87 -6.35
C ASP A 387 -6.28 19.31 -6.60
N ARG A 388 -6.37 18.01 -6.77
CA ARG A 388 -7.66 17.33 -6.97
C ARG A 388 -8.37 17.05 -5.67
N ALA A 389 -7.63 16.63 -4.65
CA ALA A 389 -8.17 16.26 -3.35
C ALA A 389 -8.85 17.45 -2.65
N LEU A 390 -8.40 18.67 -2.87
CA LEU A 390 -9.07 19.87 -2.34
C LEU A 390 -10.56 19.97 -2.71
N LYS A 391 -11.01 19.28 -3.78
CA LYS A 391 -12.42 19.29 -4.21
C LYS A 391 -13.33 18.33 -3.43
N PHE A 392 -12.74 17.32 -2.77
CA PHE A 392 -13.51 16.29 -2.09
C PHE A 392 -12.99 15.94 -0.69
N ALA A 393 -11.80 16.41 -0.33
CA ALA A 393 -11.27 16.21 1.01
C ALA A 393 -12.10 16.95 2.04
N LEU A 394 -12.36 16.27 3.15
CA LEU A 394 -13.19 16.80 4.23
C LEU A 394 -12.34 17.16 5.45
N LEU A 395 -12.80 18.17 6.15
CA LEU A 395 -12.36 18.55 7.47
C LEU A 395 -13.47 18.18 8.47
N LYS A 396 -13.11 17.46 9.52
CA LYS A 396 -14.05 17.12 10.60
C LYS A 396 -13.83 18.08 11.75
N ASN A 397 -14.90 18.71 12.25
CA ASN A 397 -14.79 19.54 13.44
C ASN A 397 -15.09 18.77 14.73
N THR A 398 -14.89 19.40 15.87
CA THR A 398 -15.11 18.79 17.20
C THR A 398 -16.60 18.59 17.53
N ASP A 399 -17.52 19.08 16.71
CA ASP A 399 -18.96 18.79 16.79
C ASP A 399 -19.35 17.57 15.92
N GLY A 400 -18.37 16.95 15.25
CA GLY A 400 -18.59 15.78 14.39
C GLY A 400 -19.14 16.13 12.99
N LYS A 401 -19.12 17.40 12.58
CA LYS A 401 -19.54 17.82 11.24
C LYS A 401 -18.38 17.67 10.25
N TYR A 402 -18.72 17.23 9.05
CA TYR A 402 -17.80 17.13 7.93
C TYR A 402 -18.02 18.29 6.96
N LEU A 403 -16.96 18.99 6.61
CA LEU A 403 -16.97 20.20 5.79
C LEU A 403 -15.85 20.11 4.74
N SER A 404 -16.11 20.58 3.52
CA SER A 404 -15.02 20.82 2.56
C SER A 404 -14.16 22.00 3.01
N PHE A 405 -13.00 22.17 2.42
CA PHE A 405 -12.13 23.33 2.73
C PHE A 405 -12.82 24.66 2.48
N GLU A 406 -13.62 24.76 1.42
CA GLU A 406 -14.37 25.97 1.06
C GLU A 406 -15.53 26.24 2.07
N GLU A 407 -16.27 25.20 2.43
CA GLU A 407 -17.34 25.29 3.42
C GLU A 407 -16.81 25.72 4.78
N TYR A 408 -15.68 25.14 5.21
CA TYR A 408 -15.06 25.48 6.48
C TYR A 408 -14.52 26.91 6.48
N ALA A 409 -13.84 27.33 5.41
CA ALA A 409 -13.37 28.70 5.28
C ALA A 409 -14.52 29.70 5.40
N THR A 410 -15.66 29.42 4.74
CA THR A 410 -16.88 30.25 4.81
C THR A 410 -17.45 30.30 6.22
N LEU A 411 -17.49 29.15 6.91
CA LEU A 411 -18.02 29.05 8.28
C LEU A 411 -17.26 29.94 9.26
N ILE A 412 -15.93 29.95 9.17
CA ILE A 412 -15.08 30.64 10.15
C ILE A 412 -14.71 32.08 9.76
N GLU A 413 -15.02 32.51 8.53
CA GLU A 413 -14.58 33.79 7.95
C GLU A 413 -14.92 34.99 8.81
N SER A 414 -16.12 35.03 9.40
CA SER A 414 -16.60 36.16 10.16
C SER A 414 -15.94 36.30 11.53
N ASN A 415 -15.50 35.21 12.13
CA ASN A 415 -15.08 35.17 13.54
C ASN A 415 -13.60 34.79 13.75
N GLN A 416 -12.98 34.06 12.83
CA GLN A 416 -11.61 33.53 12.99
C GLN A 416 -10.57 34.17 12.06
N LYS A 417 -10.70 35.48 11.82
CA LYS A 417 -9.63 36.28 11.20
C LYS A 417 -8.79 36.97 12.26
N ASP A 418 -7.46 36.90 12.12
CA ASP A 418 -6.53 37.64 12.96
C ASP A 418 -6.38 39.12 12.52
N LYS A 419 -5.57 39.89 13.26
CA LYS A 419 -5.28 41.30 12.96
C LYS A 419 -4.65 41.51 11.58
N ASP A 420 -3.93 40.52 11.05
CA ASP A 420 -3.30 40.52 9.74
C ASP A 420 -4.24 40.03 8.64
N LYS A 421 -5.54 39.86 8.95
CA LYS A 421 -6.61 39.36 8.09
C LYS A 421 -6.40 37.92 7.61
N LYS A 422 -5.51 37.14 8.25
CA LYS A 422 -5.35 35.72 7.98
C LYS A 422 -6.47 34.93 8.63
N LEU A 423 -6.95 33.93 7.91
CA LEU A 423 -7.96 33.02 8.42
C LEU A 423 -7.30 31.97 9.32
N VAL A 424 -7.74 31.87 10.56
CA VAL A 424 -7.13 30.99 11.55
C VAL A 424 -7.98 29.72 11.72
N TYR A 425 -7.40 28.59 11.31
CA TYR A 425 -7.99 27.27 11.49
C TYR A 425 -7.53 26.73 12.85
N LEU A 426 -8.40 26.81 13.86
CA LEU A 426 -8.14 26.21 15.16
C LEU A 426 -8.33 24.70 15.06
N TYR A 427 -7.44 23.92 15.68
CA TYR A 427 -7.55 22.47 15.68
C TYR A 427 -7.15 21.82 17.00
N ALA A 428 -7.77 20.68 17.26
CA ALA A 428 -7.43 19.75 18.32
C ALA A 428 -6.94 18.44 17.69
N THR A 429 -6.07 17.71 18.40
CA THR A 429 -5.61 16.37 18.00
C THR A 429 -6.22 15.28 18.88
N ASN A 430 -6.72 15.65 20.06
CA ASN A 430 -7.40 14.76 21.00
C ASN A 430 -8.47 15.54 21.77
N THR A 431 -9.73 15.18 21.54
CA THR A 431 -10.85 15.89 22.13
C THR A 431 -10.98 15.70 23.65
N GLU A 432 -10.51 14.59 24.20
CA GLU A 432 -10.57 14.33 25.65
C GLU A 432 -9.48 15.12 26.40
N GLU A 433 -8.24 15.04 25.92
CA GLU A 433 -7.12 15.76 26.54
C GLU A 433 -7.21 17.28 26.40
N GLN A 434 -7.83 17.76 25.31
CA GLN A 434 -7.94 19.17 24.98
C GLN A 434 -9.35 19.74 25.26
N PHE A 435 -10.19 18.99 25.98
CA PHE A 435 -11.60 19.33 26.23
C PHE A 435 -11.81 20.75 26.78
N ALA A 436 -11.01 21.14 27.78
CA ALA A 436 -11.13 22.47 28.40
C ALA A 436 -10.80 23.60 27.41
N TYR A 437 -9.77 23.42 26.57
CA TYR A 437 -9.39 24.42 25.57
C TYR A 437 -10.42 24.55 24.46
N ILE A 438 -11.01 23.41 24.04
CA ILE A 438 -12.11 23.37 23.06
C ILE A 438 -13.32 24.14 23.61
N GLY A 439 -13.68 23.92 24.89
CA GLY A 439 -14.77 24.60 25.55
C GLY A 439 -14.61 26.13 25.52
N VAL A 440 -13.44 26.62 25.94
CA VAL A 440 -13.15 28.06 25.94
C VAL A 440 -13.17 28.66 24.52
N ALA A 441 -12.70 27.94 23.52
CA ALA A 441 -12.79 28.42 22.15
C ALA A 441 -14.24 28.50 21.65
N LYS A 442 -15.06 27.50 21.98
CA LYS A 442 -16.50 27.49 21.65
C LYS A 442 -17.28 28.61 22.34
N ASP A 443 -16.95 28.91 23.60
CA ASP A 443 -17.54 30.04 24.35
C ASP A 443 -17.27 31.40 23.66
N LYS A 444 -16.13 31.50 22.94
CA LYS A 444 -15.82 32.67 22.09
C LYS A 444 -16.48 32.60 20.69
N GLY A 445 -17.24 31.57 20.41
CA GLY A 445 -17.90 31.36 19.12
C GLY A 445 -16.92 30.84 18.03
N TYR A 446 -15.78 30.27 18.40
CA TYR A 446 -14.82 29.69 17.45
C TYR A 446 -15.18 28.24 17.15
N ASP A 447 -15.00 27.84 15.89
CA ASP A 447 -15.06 26.44 15.48
C ASP A 447 -13.65 25.81 15.57
N VAL A 448 -13.59 24.54 15.94
CA VAL A 448 -12.34 23.81 16.16
C VAL A 448 -12.36 22.51 15.36
N LEU A 449 -11.38 22.32 14.49
CA LEU A 449 -11.18 21.08 13.74
C LEU A 449 -10.64 19.95 14.62
N LEU A 450 -10.93 18.72 14.27
CA LEU A 450 -10.31 17.52 14.81
C LEU A 450 -9.32 16.96 13.77
N LEU A 451 -8.02 17.18 14.01
CA LEU A 451 -6.92 16.66 13.18
C LEU A 451 -6.14 15.61 13.97
N ASP A 452 -6.73 14.42 14.13
CA ASP A 452 -6.23 13.31 14.96
C ASP A 452 -5.38 12.30 14.19
N SER A 453 -5.02 12.61 12.95
CA SER A 453 -4.15 11.78 12.11
C SER A 453 -2.70 11.79 12.62
N PRO A 454 -1.96 10.66 12.53
CA PRO A 454 -0.52 10.65 12.78
C PRO A 454 0.27 11.57 11.85
N LEU A 455 -0.28 11.94 10.69
CA LEU A 455 0.34 12.85 9.72
C LEU A 455 0.04 14.33 10.00
N CYS A 456 -0.72 14.66 11.06
CA CYS A 456 -1.25 15.99 11.34
C CYS A 456 -0.19 17.11 11.19
N ALA A 457 0.98 16.98 11.82
CA ALA A 457 2.00 18.03 11.78
C ALA A 457 2.53 18.28 10.36
N HIS A 458 2.76 17.22 9.58
CA HIS A 458 3.18 17.32 8.18
C HIS A 458 2.08 17.91 7.31
N PHE A 459 0.86 17.46 7.52
CA PHE A 459 -0.31 17.90 6.77
C PHE A 459 -0.61 19.38 6.98
N VAL A 460 -0.59 19.84 8.23
CA VAL A 460 -0.78 21.25 8.56
C VAL A 460 0.32 22.13 7.93
N ASN A 461 1.58 21.71 7.98
CA ASN A 461 2.67 22.44 7.32
C ASN A 461 2.49 22.52 5.80
N LEU A 462 2.04 21.43 5.16
CA LEU A 462 1.70 21.44 3.73
C LEU A 462 0.59 22.45 3.44
N LEU A 463 -0.51 22.40 4.19
CA LEU A 463 -1.65 23.30 3.99
C LEU A 463 -1.24 24.77 4.14
N GLU A 464 -0.49 25.13 5.19
CA GLU A 464 0.03 26.49 5.39
C GLU A 464 0.96 26.94 4.26
N SER A 465 1.73 26.02 3.67
CA SER A 465 2.62 26.34 2.53
C SER A 465 1.87 26.57 1.21
N LYS A 466 0.74 25.89 1.02
CA LYS A 466 -0.04 25.91 -0.23
C LYS A 466 -1.22 26.88 -0.19
N MET A 467 -1.84 27.10 0.98
CA MET A 467 -2.98 27.98 1.15
C MET A 467 -2.50 29.39 1.54
N LYS A 468 -2.92 30.39 0.76
CA LYS A 468 -2.58 31.79 1.04
C LYS A 468 -3.46 32.32 2.17
N ASP A 469 -2.89 33.17 3.00
CA ASP A 469 -3.59 33.89 4.06
C ASP A 469 -4.35 32.98 5.07
N VAL A 470 -3.83 31.75 5.27
CA VAL A 470 -4.34 30.77 6.23
C VAL A 470 -3.25 30.43 7.26
N ARG A 471 -3.67 30.23 8.48
CA ARG A 471 -2.82 29.78 9.59
C ARG A 471 -3.54 28.69 10.37
N PHE A 472 -2.84 27.63 10.70
CA PHE A 472 -3.33 26.56 11.56
C PHE A 472 -2.75 26.70 12.97
N VAL A 473 -3.62 26.73 13.98
CA VAL A 473 -3.22 26.93 15.36
C VAL A 473 -3.85 25.84 16.22
N ARG A 474 -3.01 25.05 16.94
CA ARG A 474 -3.55 24.05 17.84
C ARG A 474 -4.11 24.73 19.08
N ILE A 475 -5.25 24.25 19.54
CA ILE A 475 -6.07 24.88 20.55
C ILE A 475 -5.35 25.09 21.90
N ASP A 476 -4.34 24.31 22.23
CA ASP A 476 -3.52 24.38 23.45
C ASP A 476 -2.15 25.02 23.24
N SER A 477 -1.94 25.66 22.07
CA SER A 477 -0.64 26.25 21.73
C SER A 477 -0.39 27.60 22.39
N ASP A 478 -1.45 28.32 22.71
CA ASP A 478 -1.38 29.63 23.38
C ASP A 478 -2.68 29.90 24.18
N THR A 479 -2.71 31.05 24.87
CA THR A 479 -3.93 31.49 25.56
C THR A 479 -5.05 31.83 24.57
N PRO A 480 -6.32 31.73 24.97
CA PRO A 480 -7.47 31.96 24.08
C PRO A 480 -7.46 33.32 23.36
N GLU A 481 -6.88 34.35 24.00
CA GLU A 481 -6.73 35.69 23.46
C GLU A 481 -5.69 35.76 22.34
N LYS A 482 -4.67 34.90 22.39
CA LYS A 482 -3.55 34.84 21.45
C LYS A 482 -3.72 33.83 20.33
N LEU A 483 -4.65 32.88 20.47
CA LEU A 483 -4.95 31.93 19.40
C LEU A 483 -5.36 32.65 18.11
N ILE A 484 -6.22 33.67 18.24
CA ILE A 484 -6.65 34.54 17.15
C ILE A 484 -6.49 36.00 17.61
N PRO A 485 -5.27 36.56 17.51
CA PRO A 485 -5.03 37.92 17.97
C PRO A 485 -5.75 38.92 17.07
N LYS A 486 -6.77 39.58 17.59
CA LYS A 486 -7.55 40.62 16.88
C LYS A 486 -6.95 42.00 17.05
N GLU A 487 -6.34 42.24 18.22
CA GLU A 487 -5.68 43.48 18.59
C GLU A 487 -4.38 43.16 19.33
N ASP A 488 -3.54 44.16 19.56
CA ASP A 488 -2.37 43.99 20.38
C ASP A 488 -2.78 43.90 21.86
N ILE A 489 -2.42 42.78 22.50
CA ILE A 489 -2.77 42.53 23.90
C ILE A 489 -1.91 43.42 24.79
N ALA A 490 -2.55 44.21 25.64
CA ALA A 490 -1.86 45.06 26.63
C ALA A 490 -1.07 44.18 27.61
N LYS A 491 0.20 44.53 27.83
CA LYS A 491 1.01 43.87 28.85
C LYS A 491 0.48 44.19 30.24
N PRO A 492 0.62 43.27 31.21
CA PRO A 492 0.29 43.54 32.59
C PRO A 492 1.07 44.77 33.11
N ASP A 493 0.40 45.57 33.93
CA ASP A 493 1.04 46.69 34.62
C ASP A 493 1.81 46.17 35.88
N ILE A 494 3.01 45.72 35.63
CA ILE A 494 3.91 45.13 36.64
C ILE A 494 5.33 45.65 36.44
N SER A 495 6.03 45.99 37.54
CA SER A 495 7.44 46.38 37.47
C SER A 495 8.33 45.17 37.20
N GLU A 496 9.51 45.40 36.58
CA GLU A 496 10.46 44.34 36.26
C GLU A 496 10.92 43.55 37.50
N ASP A 497 11.12 44.25 38.63
CA ASP A 497 11.53 43.61 39.89
C ASP A 497 10.42 42.73 40.47
N GLU A 498 9.19 43.20 40.41
CA GLU A 498 8.01 42.43 40.86
C GLU A 498 7.74 41.24 39.96
N GLU A 499 7.83 41.42 38.65
CA GLU A 499 7.70 40.32 37.68
C GLU A 499 8.73 39.23 37.94
N LYS A 500 9.99 39.62 38.17
CA LYS A 500 11.09 38.70 38.49
C LYS A 500 10.81 37.91 39.78
N ALA A 501 10.42 38.60 40.85
CA ALA A 501 10.11 37.96 42.12
C ALA A 501 8.93 36.98 42.05
N LEU A 502 7.87 37.33 41.30
CA LEU A 502 6.75 36.45 41.09
C LEU A 502 7.16 35.26 40.20
N ARG A 503 7.93 35.50 39.16
CA ARG A 503 8.44 34.45 38.29
C ARG A 503 9.23 33.39 39.05
N GLU A 504 10.14 33.80 39.92
CA GLU A 504 10.91 32.92 40.79
C GLU A 504 9.98 32.10 41.69
N LEU A 505 8.98 32.74 42.31
CA LEU A 505 8.01 32.08 43.20
C LEU A 505 7.21 30.98 42.47
N PHE A 506 6.78 31.22 41.22
CA PHE A 506 6.08 30.23 40.44
C PHE A 506 7.01 29.12 39.95
N GLN A 507 8.25 29.44 39.55
CA GLN A 507 9.22 28.45 39.09
C GLN A 507 9.64 27.45 40.16
N GLU A 508 9.72 27.89 41.44
CA GLU A 508 10.07 27.02 42.55
C GLU A 508 9.14 25.85 42.81
N VAL A 509 7.86 25.95 42.39
CA VAL A 509 6.84 24.93 42.63
C VAL A 509 6.63 24.00 41.41
N LEU A 510 7.25 24.34 40.28
CA LEU A 510 7.07 23.57 39.04
C LEU A 510 7.98 22.32 38.97
N PRO A 511 7.54 21.25 38.30
CA PRO A 511 8.35 20.05 38.08
C PRO A 511 9.67 20.37 37.38
N LYS A 512 10.77 19.73 37.83
CA LYS A 512 12.11 19.93 37.26
C LYS A 512 12.40 19.04 36.04
N GLU A 513 11.55 18.07 35.81
CA GLU A 513 11.68 17.10 34.71
C GLU A 513 11.31 17.69 33.35
N ALA A 514 10.57 18.79 33.34
CA ALA A 514 10.20 19.54 32.15
C ALA A 514 10.65 21.00 32.23
N THR A 515 10.83 21.64 31.10
CA THR A 515 11.18 23.07 31.04
C THR A 515 9.92 23.92 31.03
N PHE A 516 9.72 24.74 32.05
CA PHE A 516 8.61 25.70 32.10
C PHE A 516 9.12 27.13 31.96
N THR A 517 8.47 27.90 31.07
CA THR A 517 8.63 29.34 30.95
C THR A 517 7.41 30.01 31.59
N VAL A 518 7.60 30.79 32.63
CA VAL A 518 6.53 31.53 33.31
C VAL A 518 6.32 32.88 32.61
N ALA A 519 5.08 33.14 32.18
CA ALA A 519 4.67 34.41 31.59
C ALA A 519 3.46 34.99 32.34
N PHE A 520 3.32 36.31 32.36
CA PHE A 520 2.20 37.01 32.98
C PHE A 520 1.36 37.68 31.87
N GLU A 521 0.03 37.47 31.89
CA GLU A 521 -0.88 38.01 30.88
C GLU A 521 -2.19 38.49 31.50
N ASN A 522 -2.82 39.43 30.85
CA ASN A 522 -4.17 39.85 31.18
C ASN A 522 -5.17 38.97 30.36
N MET A 523 -5.92 38.11 31.07
CA MET A 523 -6.84 37.16 30.46
C MET A 523 -8.31 37.38 30.86
N GLY A 524 -8.55 38.41 31.71
CA GLY A 524 -9.87 38.63 32.31
C GLY A 524 -10.04 37.92 33.67
N SER A 525 -10.69 38.59 34.61
CA SER A 525 -10.85 38.13 36.00
C SER A 525 -11.66 36.84 36.17
N GLN A 526 -12.45 36.47 35.20
CA GLN A 526 -13.31 35.26 35.18
C GLN A 526 -12.64 34.03 34.55
N GLN A 527 -11.47 34.20 33.93
CA GLN A 527 -10.71 33.10 33.33
C GLN A 527 -9.87 32.40 34.41
N LEU A 528 -9.28 31.23 34.03
CA LEU A 528 -8.44 30.48 34.98
C LEU A 528 -7.25 31.29 35.48
N PRO A 529 -6.83 31.09 36.74
CA PRO A 529 -5.69 31.81 37.33
C PRO A 529 -4.37 31.46 36.66
N VAL A 530 -4.25 30.23 36.15
CA VAL A 530 -3.05 29.73 35.48
C VAL A 530 -3.46 28.79 34.35
N VAL A 531 -2.82 28.94 33.20
CA VAL A 531 -3.01 28.08 32.02
C VAL A 531 -1.65 27.56 31.56
N ILE A 532 -1.57 26.30 31.18
CA ILE A 532 -0.38 25.72 30.58
C ILE A 532 -0.59 25.62 29.05
N THR A 533 0.37 26.16 28.30
CA THR A 533 0.34 26.11 26.85
C THR A 533 1.59 25.41 26.29
N ARG A 534 1.49 24.89 25.06
CA ARG A 534 2.56 24.15 24.37
C ARG A 534 2.95 24.89 23.10
N GLY A 535 4.09 25.54 23.08
CA GLY A 535 4.55 26.32 21.93
C GLY A 535 4.49 25.53 20.62
N GLU A 536 3.82 26.11 19.61
CA GLU A 536 3.47 25.46 18.34
C GLU A 536 4.69 24.91 17.59
N TRP A 537 5.74 25.73 17.45
CA TRP A 537 6.93 25.35 16.66
C TRP A 537 7.67 24.14 17.24
N MET A 538 7.97 24.15 18.55
CA MET A 538 8.72 23.07 19.20
C MET A 538 7.96 21.76 19.18
N ARG A 539 6.64 21.82 19.34
CA ARG A 539 5.75 20.68 19.30
C ARG A 539 5.70 20.05 17.92
N ARG A 540 5.43 20.83 16.86
CA ARG A 540 5.40 20.34 15.47
C ARG A 540 6.74 19.71 15.10
N TYR A 541 7.85 20.32 15.49
CA TYR A 541 9.18 19.77 15.23
C TYR A 541 9.35 18.37 15.84
N ARG A 542 8.92 18.17 17.08
CA ARG A 542 8.98 16.86 17.75
C ARG A 542 8.08 15.82 17.10
N GLU A 543 6.84 16.18 16.80
CA GLU A 543 5.88 15.29 16.14
C GLU A 543 6.39 14.83 14.75
N MET A 544 6.98 15.74 13.99
CA MET A 544 7.58 15.42 12.70
C MET A 544 8.82 14.53 12.83
N SER A 545 9.67 14.80 13.81
CA SER A 545 10.89 14.01 14.07
C SER A 545 10.57 12.57 14.51
N ALA A 546 9.48 12.36 15.22
CA ALA A 546 9.05 11.05 15.69
C ALA A 546 8.61 10.12 14.54
N LEU A 547 8.05 10.65 13.46
CA LEU A 547 7.62 9.88 12.28
C LEU A 547 8.74 9.62 11.27
N GLY A 548 9.76 10.48 11.23
CA GLY A 548 10.76 10.48 10.16
C GLY A 548 11.83 9.40 10.22
N GLY A 549 11.87 8.51 11.24
CA GLY A 549 12.89 7.42 11.34
C GLY A 549 14.36 7.90 11.24
N GLY A 550 14.58 9.20 11.11
CA GLY A 550 15.87 9.81 10.95
C GLY A 550 16.60 9.91 12.29
N MET A 551 17.91 9.67 12.27
CA MET A 551 18.82 9.85 13.40
C MET A 551 18.41 11.08 14.22
N ASN A 552 18.07 10.86 15.49
CA ASN A 552 17.88 11.91 16.48
C ASN A 552 19.20 12.70 16.63
N PHE A 553 19.42 13.65 15.73
CA PHE A 553 20.66 14.46 15.73
C PHE A 553 20.73 15.41 16.93
N MET A 554 19.62 15.60 17.67
CA MET A 554 19.51 16.48 18.82
C MET A 554 19.05 15.82 20.13
N GLY A 555 19.13 14.48 20.25
CA GLY A 555 18.69 13.79 21.47
C GLY A 555 17.19 14.00 21.78
N THR A 556 16.71 13.44 22.86
CA THR A 556 15.38 13.74 23.41
C THR A 556 15.39 15.16 24.01
N MET A 557 14.95 16.15 23.22
CA MET A 557 14.71 17.48 23.80
C MET A 557 13.66 17.37 24.91
N PRO A 558 13.91 17.95 26.10
CA PRO A 558 12.93 17.95 27.16
C PRO A 558 11.64 18.65 26.71
N GLU A 559 10.53 18.23 27.27
CA GLU A 559 9.24 18.88 27.00
C GLU A 559 9.29 20.32 27.52
N SER A 560 8.83 21.25 26.69
CA SER A 560 8.81 22.68 27.00
C SER A 560 7.35 23.16 27.02
N TYR A 561 7.01 23.82 28.12
CA TYR A 561 5.69 24.38 28.39
C TYR A 561 5.78 25.84 28.73
N ASN A 562 4.72 26.61 28.47
CA ASN A 562 4.54 27.93 29.04
C ASN A 562 3.50 27.85 30.15
N LEU A 563 3.85 28.31 31.33
CA LEU A 563 2.91 28.55 32.41
C LEU A 563 2.47 30.01 32.31
N VAL A 564 1.28 30.24 31.83
CA VAL A 564 0.71 31.60 31.70
C VAL A 564 -0.11 31.91 32.93
N VAL A 565 0.32 32.92 33.69
CA VAL A 565 -0.33 33.39 34.91
C VAL A 565 -1.25 34.57 34.57
N ASN A 566 -2.54 34.41 34.85
CA ASN A 566 -3.54 35.46 34.61
C ASN A 566 -3.45 36.56 35.65
N PHE A 567 -2.83 37.68 35.28
CA PHE A 567 -2.55 38.78 36.19
C PHE A 567 -3.82 39.49 36.72
N GLU A 568 -4.95 39.39 36.01
CA GLU A 568 -6.24 39.98 36.45
C GLU A 568 -7.05 39.07 37.38
N HIS A 569 -6.62 37.83 37.60
CA HIS A 569 -7.38 36.87 38.41
C HIS A 569 -7.25 37.20 39.92
N PRO A 570 -8.35 37.21 40.70
CA PRO A 570 -8.33 37.56 42.12
C PRO A 570 -7.34 36.74 42.97
N LEU A 571 -7.18 35.43 42.71
CA LEU A 571 -6.20 34.58 43.39
C LEU A 571 -4.77 35.02 43.09
N VAL A 572 -4.48 35.45 41.87
CA VAL A 572 -3.13 35.93 41.49
C VAL A 572 -2.85 37.28 42.14
N GLN A 573 -3.82 38.18 42.23
CA GLN A 573 -3.69 39.42 42.97
C GLN A 573 -3.41 39.16 44.47
N ARG A 574 -4.12 38.20 45.08
CA ARG A 574 -3.84 37.76 46.44
C ARG A 574 -2.40 37.22 46.61
N ILE A 575 -1.92 36.39 45.67
CA ILE A 575 -0.54 35.88 45.67
C ILE A 575 0.46 37.04 45.56
N ARG A 576 0.15 38.03 44.72
CA ARG A 576 0.97 39.24 44.59
C ARG A 576 1.19 39.94 45.93
N GLU A 577 0.13 40.06 46.73
CA GLU A 577 0.17 40.72 48.05
C GLU A 577 0.81 39.84 49.12
N THR A 578 0.42 38.57 49.21
CA THR A 578 0.77 37.69 50.33
C THR A 578 2.02 36.85 50.10
N LYS A 579 2.43 36.62 48.84
CA LYS A 579 3.48 35.67 48.43
C LYS A 579 3.26 34.26 48.98
N ASP A 580 1.98 33.86 49.16
CA ASP A 580 1.58 32.57 49.69
C ASP A 580 1.96 31.42 48.79
N ARG A 581 3.02 30.69 49.16
CA ARG A 581 3.58 29.57 48.42
C ARG A 581 2.59 28.39 48.29
N ASN A 582 1.78 28.15 49.32
CA ASN A 582 0.78 27.07 49.27
C ASN A 582 -0.31 27.35 48.22
N LEU A 583 -0.74 28.61 48.13
CA LEU A 583 -1.70 29.03 47.12
C LEU A 583 -1.11 28.94 45.71
N VAL A 584 0.14 29.33 45.52
CA VAL A 584 0.86 29.13 44.23
C VAL A 584 0.93 27.67 43.87
N SER A 585 1.37 26.81 44.80
CA SER A 585 1.40 25.35 44.55
C SER A 585 0.02 24.81 44.19
N GLN A 586 -1.05 25.28 44.85
CA GLN A 586 -2.41 24.77 44.57
C GLN A 586 -2.88 25.10 43.16
N ILE A 587 -2.71 26.35 42.71
CA ILE A 587 -3.16 26.76 41.39
C ILE A 587 -2.27 26.18 40.27
N CYS A 588 -0.97 26.03 40.51
CA CYS A 588 -0.08 25.36 39.54
C CYS A 588 -0.41 23.87 39.41
N ASP A 589 -0.63 23.16 40.53
CA ASP A 589 -0.96 21.76 40.52
C ASP A 589 -2.33 21.49 39.85
N LEU A 590 -3.30 22.38 40.01
CA LEU A 590 -4.57 22.33 39.27
C LEU A 590 -4.35 22.41 37.74
N ALA A 591 -3.48 23.35 37.30
CA ALA A 591 -3.16 23.49 35.88
C ALA A 591 -2.37 22.27 35.34
N LEU A 592 -1.42 21.73 36.15
CA LEU A 592 -0.68 20.52 35.81
C LEU A 592 -1.60 19.28 35.72
N LEU A 593 -2.56 19.16 36.66
CA LEU A 593 -3.55 18.08 36.66
C LEU A 593 -4.43 18.13 35.40
N ALA A 594 -4.93 19.30 35.07
CA ALA A 594 -5.77 19.53 33.89
C ALA A 594 -5.05 19.16 32.56
N ASN A 595 -3.72 19.17 32.56
CA ASN A 595 -2.86 18.82 31.41
C ASN A 595 -2.23 17.43 31.49
N ASN A 596 -2.66 16.56 32.43
CA ASN A 596 -2.08 15.23 32.68
C ASN A 596 -0.57 15.24 33.02
N LEU A 597 -0.07 16.36 33.53
CA LEU A 597 1.33 16.55 33.92
C LEU A 597 1.57 16.27 35.40
N LEU A 598 0.53 16.19 36.21
CA LEU A 598 0.62 15.92 37.65
C LEU A 598 0.49 14.42 37.91
N LYS A 599 1.56 13.76 38.36
CA LYS A 599 1.61 12.28 38.49
C LYS A 599 2.34 11.89 39.80
N GLY A 600 2.18 10.64 40.21
CA GLY A 600 2.93 10.01 41.29
C GLY A 600 2.79 10.73 42.62
N GLU A 601 3.95 11.01 43.27
CA GLU A 601 4.02 11.65 44.61
C GLU A 601 3.43 13.07 44.62
N ALA A 602 3.66 13.85 43.56
CA ALA A 602 3.12 15.19 43.42
C ALA A 602 1.59 15.19 43.41
N LEU A 603 0.97 14.27 42.70
CA LEU A 603 -0.49 14.09 42.67
C LEU A 603 -1.02 13.71 44.09
N SER A 604 -0.34 12.80 44.78
CA SER A 604 -0.72 12.43 46.15
C SER A 604 -0.66 13.58 47.12
N THR A 605 0.40 14.41 47.02
CA THR A 605 0.60 15.62 47.85
C THR A 605 -0.47 16.66 47.55
N PHE A 606 -0.80 16.87 46.26
CA PHE A 606 -1.87 17.76 45.84
C PHE A 606 -3.23 17.33 46.41
N ILE A 607 -3.57 16.05 46.36
CA ILE A 607 -4.83 15.53 46.89
C ILE A 607 -4.92 15.79 48.40
N LYS A 608 -3.87 15.51 49.16
CA LYS A 608 -3.84 15.77 50.64
C LYS A 608 -4.06 17.24 50.92
N ARG A 609 -3.29 18.14 50.30
CA ARG A 609 -3.44 19.58 50.47
C ARG A 609 -4.83 20.08 50.08
N SER A 610 -5.42 19.52 49.00
CA SER A 610 -6.78 19.89 48.57
C SER A 610 -7.83 19.49 49.62
N VAL A 611 -7.69 18.33 50.26
CA VAL A 611 -8.56 17.90 51.36
C VAL A 611 -8.45 18.82 52.55
N ASP A 612 -7.22 19.24 52.93
CA ASP A 612 -6.98 20.15 54.05
C ASP A 612 -7.57 21.55 53.82
N ILE A 613 -7.67 21.99 52.56
CA ILE A 613 -8.28 23.28 52.17
C ILE A 613 -9.82 23.21 52.25
N ILE A 614 -10.42 22.06 52.03
CA ILE A 614 -11.87 21.87 52.06
C ILE A 614 -12.40 21.72 53.48
N GLN A 615 -11.57 21.28 54.42
CA GLN A 615 -11.90 21.20 55.85
C GLN A 615 -11.85 22.59 56.53
#